data_4a0cf47e24d1f35a2acd6cc95e7dd562
#
_entry.id   4a0cf47e24d1f35a2acd6cc95e7dd562
#
_cell.length_a   1.000
_cell.length_b   1.000
_cell.length_c   1.000
_cell.angle_alpha   90.00
_cell.angle_beta   90.00
_cell.angle_gamma   90.00
#
_symmetry.space_group_name_H-M   'P 1'
#
loop_
_entity.id
_entity.type
_entity.pdbx_description
1 polymer ?
#
loop_
_entity_poly.entity_id
_entity_poly.type
_entity_poly.pdbx_seq_one_letter_code
_entity_poly.pdbx_strand_id
1 'polypeptide(L)'
;LEAESRCLSWTELEFLVRDKSRRPLLERARLMGLPVSIPYDAEVPIKWQDDLFTANRTNHSPDDLKVLDFSSLWAGPLCSHLLLNLGCKVVKVESRNRGDISGSATPRLFSVLNKDKELLIVDFQNEAELESLRQMICDADIVIEGSRPRAFEALGIDRRSIRSQQTSAQHHNQLWLSLTAYGRFGAAAAWVGFGDDVAASAGVLDRSSDGGYGFVGDAIADPLAGLQAALTVKECLTRNLRGLLDFSLFRAARIALETVERLYDSPLAPLKKVRTRC
;
A
#
# COMPACT_ATOMS: atom_id res chain seq x y z
N LEU A 1 -20.55 11.86 16.10
CA LEU A 1 -21.51 10.94 15.46
C LEU A 1 -22.03 9.97 16.51
N GLU A 2 -22.71 10.50 17.51
CA GLU A 2 -23.37 9.73 18.56
C GLU A 2 -24.81 9.41 18.13
N ALA A 3 -25.00 9.03 16.87
CA ALA A 3 -26.28 8.57 16.38
C ALA A 3 -26.45 7.10 16.77
N GLU A 4 -27.66 6.74 17.18
CA GLU A 4 -28.09 5.36 17.35
C GLU A 4 -27.56 4.49 16.19
N SER A 5 -27.26 3.21 16.46
CA SER A 5 -26.63 2.25 15.54
C SER A 5 -27.52 1.86 14.35
N ARG A 6 -27.99 2.85 13.58
CA ARG A 6 -28.72 2.67 12.31
C ARG A 6 -27.82 3.01 11.12
N CYS A 7 -28.01 2.31 10.04
CA CYS A 7 -27.37 2.62 8.77
C CYS A 7 -27.91 3.98 8.28
N LEU A 8 -27.02 5.00 8.15
CA LEU A 8 -27.37 6.30 7.64
C LEU A 8 -27.25 6.34 6.12
N SER A 9 -28.17 7.04 5.44
CA SER A 9 -27.99 7.43 4.04
C SER A 9 -26.88 8.48 3.89
N TRP A 10 -26.32 8.62 2.69
CA TRP A 10 -25.34 9.66 2.39
C TRP A 10 -25.86 11.07 2.68
N THR A 11 -27.14 11.36 2.40
CA THR A 11 -27.80 12.64 2.68
C THR A 11 -27.89 12.91 4.19
N GLU A 12 -28.22 11.90 4.99
CA GLU A 12 -28.24 12.03 6.45
C GLU A 12 -26.83 12.27 7.02
N LEU A 13 -25.84 11.56 6.48
CA LEU A 13 -24.46 11.76 6.88
C LEU A 13 -23.97 13.18 6.53
N GLU A 14 -24.24 13.66 5.32
CA GLU A 14 -23.94 15.02 4.90
C GLU A 14 -24.57 16.05 5.84
N PHE A 15 -25.84 15.89 6.18
CA PHE A 15 -26.53 16.77 7.11
C PHE A 15 -25.86 16.80 8.49
N LEU A 16 -25.46 15.62 9.02
CA LEU A 16 -24.81 15.50 10.33
C LEU A 16 -23.42 16.12 10.39
N VAL A 17 -22.68 16.15 9.28
CA VAL A 17 -21.30 16.65 9.26
C VAL A 17 -21.19 18.09 8.77
N ARG A 18 -22.22 18.65 8.15
CA ARG A 18 -22.24 19.97 7.50
C ARG A 18 -21.72 21.09 8.41
N ASP A 19 -22.16 21.11 9.66
CA ASP A 19 -21.83 22.15 10.64
C ASP A 19 -20.66 21.75 11.56
N LYS A 20 -19.99 20.62 11.28
CA LYS A 20 -18.85 20.18 12.08
C LYS A 20 -17.55 20.74 11.53
N SER A 21 -16.66 21.07 12.45
CA SER A 21 -15.29 21.43 12.08
C SER A 21 -14.58 20.25 11.42
N ARG A 22 -14.08 20.48 10.21
CA ARG A 22 -13.47 19.43 9.35
C ARG A 22 -12.32 18.68 10.04
N ARG A 23 -11.37 19.42 10.64
CA ARG A 23 -10.16 18.82 11.24
C ARG A 23 -10.46 17.88 12.41
N PRO A 24 -11.22 18.28 13.45
CA PRO A 24 -11.58 17.36 14.54
C PRO A 24 -12.37 16.14 14.07
N LEU A 25 -13.24 16.30 13.07
CA LEU A 25 -14.00 15.19 12.50
C LEU A 25 -13.08 14.19 11.80
N LEU A 26 -12.13 14.67 10.99
CA LEU A 26 -11.14 13.85 10.30
C LEU A 26 -10.23 13.10 11.29
N GLU A 27 -9.71 13.79 12.30
CA GLU A 27 -8.85 13.17 13.32
C GLU A 27 -9.58 12.06 14.07
N ARG A 28 -10.83 12.30 14.47
CA ARG A 28 -11.66 11.29 15.13
C ARG A 28 -11.94 10.08 14.23
N ALA A 29 -12.26 10.30 12.97
CA ALA A 29 -12.48 9.23 12.00
C ALA A 29 -11.20 8.39 11.78
N ARG A 30 -10.04 9.04 11.65
CA ARG A 30 -8.75 8.36 11.55
C ARG A 30 -8.40 7.53 12.80
N LEU A 31 -8.68 8.04 14.00
CA LEU A 31 -8.52 7.29 15.25
C LEU A 31 -9.43 6.05 15.30
N MET A 32 -10.60 6.11 14.69
CA MET A 32 -11.52 4.97 14.57
C MET A 32 -11.09 3.99 13.46
N GLY A 33 -10.02 4.27 12.74
CA GLY A 33 -9.52 3.45 11.64
C GLY A 33 -10.39 3.53 10.38
N LEU A 34 -11.14 4.61 10.19
CA LEU A 34 -11.91 4.83 8.98
C LEU A 34 -11.02 5.38 7.85
N PRO A 35 -11.20 4.92 6.59
CA PRO A 35 -10.50 5.44 5.44
C PRO A 35 -11.14 6.77 5.01
N VAL A 36 -10.66 7.86 5.60
CA VAL A 36 -11.17 9.20 5.31
C VAL A 36 -10.02 10.15 5.02
N SER A 37 -10.22 10.96 4.01
CA SER A 37 -9.24 11.94 3.57
C SER A 37 -9.88 13.31 3.27
N ILE A 38 -9.04 14.30 3.07
CA ILE A 38 -9.44 15.60 2.54
C ILE A 38 -8.86 15.70 1.13
N PRO A 39 -9.66 16.10 0.14
CA PRO A 39 -9.15 16.41 -1.18
C PRO A 39 -7.97 17.39 -1.13
N TYR A 40 -6.87 17.05 -1.78
CA TYR A 40 -5.63 17.86 -1.78
C TYR A 40 -5.10 18.16 -0.37
N ASP A 41 -4.94 17.15 0.45
CA ASP A 41 -4.42 17.35 1.81
C ASP A 41 -2.92 17.66 1.77
N ALA A 42 -2.60 18.94 1.66
CA ALA A 42 -1.20 19.42 1.68
C ALA A 42 -0.52 19.25 3.04
N GLU A 43 -1.29 18.93 4.08
CA GLU A 43 -0.80 18.81 5.46
C GLU A 43 -0.59 17.34 5.86
N VAL A 44 -0.69 16.38 4.92
CA VAL A 44 -0.41 14.97 5.21
C VAL A 44 1.04 14.87 5.68
N PRO A 45 1.31 14.52 6.93
CA PRO A 45 2.66 14.49 7.48
C PRO A 45 3.38 13.21 7.04
N ILE A 46 3.71 13.13 5.75
CA ILE A 46 4.36 11.96 5.19
C ILE A 46 5.85 12.03 5.38
N LYS A 47 6.39 10.96 5.88
CA LYS A 47 7.81 10.74 5.99
C LYS A 47 8.15 9.42 5.28
N TRP A 48 8.81 9.52 4.13
CA TRP A 48 9.37 8.37 3.44
C TRP A 48 10.80 8.13 3.88
N GLN A 49 11.11 6.89 4.11
CA GLN A 49 12.46 6.54 4.53
C GLN A 49 12.82 5.16 3.95
N ASP A 50 13.41 5.19 2.75
CA ASP A 50 14.08 4.02 2.21
C ASP A 50 15.37 3.77 3.00
N ASP A 51 15.62 2.52 3.34
CA ASP A 51 16.86 2.06 3.97
C ASP A 51 17.50 1.03 3.03
N LEU A 52 18.12 1.54 1.95
CA LEU A 52 18.71 0.74 0.88
C LEU A 52 20.23 0.76 0.95
N PHE A 53 20.83 -0.37 0.64
CA PHE A 53 22.28 -0.55 0.57
C PHE A 53 22.64 -1.44 -0.62
N THR A 54 23.91 -1.39 -1.07
CA THR A 54 24.40 -2.27 -2.14
C THR A 54 24.57 -3.68 -1.60
N ALA A 55 24.01 -4.69 -2.29
CA ALA A 55 24.15 -6.08 -1.92
C ALA A 55 25.56 -6.62 -2.21
N ASN A 56 25.92 -7.64 -1.46
CA ASN A 56 27.21 -8.31 -1.67
C ASN A 56 27.21 -9.28 -2.88
N ARG A 57 26.03 -9.72 -3.31
CA ARG A 57 25.85 -10.67 -4.41
C ARG A 57 25.41 -9.96 -5.68
N THR A 58 26.16 -10.11 -6.75
CA THR A 58 26.02 -9.36 -8.01
C THR A 58 25.46 -10.28 -9.06
N ASN A 59 24.67 -10.92 -9.34
CA ASN A 59 24.10 -11.67 -10.48
C ASN A 59 22.95 -12.57 -10.04
N HIS A 60 21.74 -12.05 -10.12
CA HIS A 60 20.56 -12.88 -10.08
C HIS A 60 19.85 -12.78 -11.44
N SER A 61 19.63 -13.93 -12.09
CA SER A 61 18.55 -14.02 -13.03
C SER A 61 17.23 -13.80 -12.29
N PRO A 62 16.25 -13.08 -12.83
CA PRO A 62 14.91 -13.00 -12.23
C PRO A 62 14.32 -14.37 -11.88
N ASP A 63 14.61 -15.41 -12.68
CA ASP A 63 14.11 -16.78 -12.50
C ASP A 63 14.62 -17.47 -11.21
N ASP A 64 15.67 -16.92 -10.60
CA ASP A 64 16.23 -17.42 -9.35
C ASP A 64 15.64 -16.72 -8.12
N LEU A 65 14.94 -15.60 -8.30
CA LEU A 65 14.45 -14.78 -7.20
C LEU A 65 13.12 -15.31 -6.64
N LYS A 66 13.08 -15.46 -5.32
CA LYS A 66 11.91 -15.87 -4.56
C LYS A 66 11.23 -14.65 -3.94
N VAL A 67 9.95 -14.48 -4.26
CA VAL A 67 9.10 -13.39 -3.74
C VAL A 67 8.04 -13.98 -2.83
N LEU A 68 7.94 -13.48 -1.60
CA LEU A 68 6.82 -13.73 -0.71
C LEU A 68 5.88 -12.53 -0.73
N ASP A 69 4.64 -12.77 -1.15
CA ASP A 69 3.60 -11.75 -1.30
C ASP A 69 2.56 -11.87 -0.19
N PHE A 70 2.65 -11.00 0.83
CA PHE A 70 1.69 -10.89 1.93
C PHE A 70 0.64 -9.81 1.71
N SER A 71 0.59 -9.24 0.53
CA SER A 71 -0.34 -8.16 0.22
C SER A 71 -1.74 -8.68 -0.11
N SER A 72 -2.72 -7.79 -0.07
CA SER A 72 -4.11 -8.07 -0.41
C SER A 72 -4.66 -7.00 -1.33
N LEU A 73 -5.86 -7.21 -1.83
CA LEU A 73 -6.60 -6.28 -2.68
C LEU A 73 -5.96 -6.11 -4.07
N TRP A 74 -5.36 -4.96 -4.38
CA TRP A 74 -4.94 -4.64 -5.74
C TRP A 74 -3.45 -4.29 -5.86
N ALA A 75 -2.96 -3.26 -5.18
CA ALA A 75 -1.63 -2.69 -5.41
C ALA A 75 -0.48 -3.71 -5.26
N GLY A 76 -0.44 -4.41 -4.14
CA GLY A 76 0.58 -5.43 -3.88
C GLY A 76 0.45 -6.65 -4.78
N PRO A 77 -0.75 -7.25 -4.95
CA PRO A 77 -0.96 -8.33 -5.90
C PRO A 77 -0.59 -7.98 -7.34
N LEU A 78 -0.81 -6.73 -7.78
CA LEU A 78 -0.35 -6.25 -9.09
C LEU A 78 1.17 -6.16 -9.15
N CYS A 79 1.81 -5.62 -8.11
CA CYS A 79 3.27 -5.57 -8.04
C CYS A 79 3.88 -6.97 -8.17
N SER A 80 3.44 -7.92 -7.37
CA SER A 80 3.96 -9.29 -7.40
C SER A 80 3.61 -10.04 -8.69
N HIS A 81 2.45 -9.76 -9.31
CA HIS A 81 2.10 -10.29 -10.63
C HIS A 81 3.08 -9.80 -11.71
N LEU A 82 3.45 -8.52 -11.68
CA LEU A 82 4.43 -7.98 -12.62
C LEU A 82 5.83 -8.57 -12.38
N LEU A 83 6.23 -8.83 -11.13
CA LEU A 83 7.48 -9.53 -10.83
C LEU A 83 7.46 -10.98 -11.31
N LEU A 84 6.31 -11.68 -11.19
CA LEU A 84 6.12 -13.00 -11.78
C LEU A 84 6.32 -12.98 -13.30
N ASN A 85 5.75 -12.00 -14.00
CA ASN A 85 5.92 -11.83 -15.45
C ASN A 85 7.37 -11.47 -15.83
N LEU A 86 8.18 -10.98 -14.92
CA LEU A 86 9.62 -10.76 -15.09
C LEU A 86 10.46 -12.02 -14.86
N GLY A 87 9.82 -13.14 -14.46
CA GLY A 87 10.45 -14.45 -14.21
C GLY A 87 10.59 -14.82 -12.74
N CYS A 88 10.30 -13.95 -11.79
CA CYS A 88 10.42 -14.28 -10.36
C CYS A 88 9.46 -15.40 -9.94
N LYS A 89 9.89 -16.23 -8.97
CA LYS A 89 9.03 -17.23 -8.33
C LYS A 89 8.23 -16.56 -7.21
N VAL A 90 6.92 -16.47 -7.36
CA VAL A 90 6.05 -15.75 -6.42
C VAL A 90 5.18 -16.72 -5.63
N VAL A 91 5.28 -16.64 -4.32
CA VAL A 91 4.40 -17.32 -3.36
C VAL A 91 3.49 -16.29 -2.72
N LYS A 92 2.20 -16.40 -2.96
CA LYS A 92 1.15 -15.62 -2.29
C LYS A 92 0.86 -16.26 -0.94
N VAL A 93 1.03 -15.51 0.13
CA VAL A 93 0.76 -15.98 1.49
C VAL A 93 -0.57 -15.43 1.97
N GLU A 94 -1.48 -16.32 2.36
CA GLU A 94 -2.80 -15.97 2.89
C GLU A 94 -3.04 -16.57 4.27
N SER A 95 -3.84 -15.88 5.06
CA SER A 95 -4.31 -16.38 6.36
C SER A 95 -5.41 -17.40 6.16
N ARG A 96 -5.33 -18.56 6.83
CA ARG A 96 -6.39 -19.57 6.88
C ARG A 96 -7.72 -19.01 7.39
N ASN A 97 -7.64 -18.12 8.38
CA ASN A 97 -8.81 -17.56 9.07
C ASN A 97 -9.28 -16.23 8.46
N ARG A 98 -8.48 -15.63 7.59
CA ARG A 98 -8.77 -14.33 6.96
C ARG A 98 -8.10 -14.28 5.59
N GLY A 99 -8.74 -14.89 4.60
CA GLY A 99 -8.31 -14.80 3.22
C GLY A 99 -8.39 -13.38 2.65
N ASP A 100 -7.84 -13.20 1.46
CA ASP A 100 -7.95 -11.91 0.76
C ASP A 100 -9.40 -11.62 0.41
N ILE A 101 -9.94 -10.52 0.93
CA ILE A 101 -11.32 -10.11 0.71
C ILE A 101 -11.62 -9.86 -0.77
N SER A 102 -10.61 -9.52 -1.57
CA SER A 102 -10.77 -9.34 -3.02
C SER A 102 -11.16 -10.64 -3.73
N GLY A 103 -10.80 -11.79 -3.17
CA GLY A 103 -11.23 -13.09 -3.70
C GLY A 103 -12.75 -13.29 -3.70
N SER A 104 -13.46 -12.68 -2.75
CA SER A 104 -14.92 -12.70 -2.69
C SER A 104 -15.59 -11.48 -3.31
N ALA A 105 -15.03 -10.29 -3.12
CA ALA A 105 -15.60 -9.02 -3.58
C ALA A 105 -15.36 -8.77 -5.08
N THR A 106 -14.17 -9.11 -5.58
CA THR A 106 -13.75 -8.92 -6.98
C THR A 106 -13.07 -10.17 -7.55
N PRO A 107 -13.79 -11.31 -7.70
CA PRO A 107 -13.18 -12.60 -8.05
C PRO A 107 -12.37 -12.59 -9.35
N ARG A 108 -12.83 -11.81 -10.34
CA ARG A 108 -12.16 -11.72 -11.62
C ARG A 108 -10.80 -11.01 -11.50
N LEU A 109 -10.74 -9.90 -10.78
CA LEU A 109 -9.49 -9.17 -10.53
C LEU A 109 -8.52 -10.04 -9.72
N PHE A 110 -9.00 -10.65 -8.64
CA PHE A 110 -8.21 -11.56 -7.81
C PHE A 110 -7.61 -12.68 -8.66
N SER A 111 -8.41 -13.34 -9.50
CA SER A 111 -7.96 -14.41 -10.36
C SER A 111 -6.89 -13.94 -11.35
N VAL A 112 -7.08 -12.79 -12.01
CA VAL A 112 -6.10 -12.26 -12.96
C VAL A 112 -4.76 -11.98 -12.29
N LEU A 113 -4.78 -11.40 -11.09
CA LEU A 113 -3.56 -11.00 -10.40
C LEU A 113 -2.84 -12.16 -9.69
N ASN A 114 -3.54 -13.26 -9.38
CA ASN A 114 -2.96 -14.31 -8.51
C ASN A 114 -2.93 -15.72 -9.13
N LYS A 115 -3.59 -15.98 -10.28
CA LYS A 115 -3.78 -17.34 -10.84
C LYS A 115 -2.49 -18.16 -11.05
N ASP A 116 -1.40 -17.48 -11.40
CA ASP A 116 -0.14 -18.14 -11.74
C ASP A 116 0.90 -18.08 -10.59
N LYS A 117 0.51 -17.57 -9.42
CA LYS A 117 1.31 -17.58 -8.20
C LYS A 117 1.10 -18.90 -7.44
N GLU A 118 2.13 -19.37 -6.76
CA GLU A 118 1.96 -20.41 -5.75
C GLU A 118 1.16 -19.84 -4.57
N LEU A 119 0.18 -20.58 -4.05
CA LEU A 119 -0.63 -20.19 -2.89
C LEU A 119 -0.19 -20.95 -1.66
N LEU A 120 0.21 -20.21 -0.62
CA LEU A 120 0.52 -20.72 0.70
C LEU A 120 -0.53 -20.23 1.71
N ILE A 121 -1.30 -21.15 2.29
CA ILE A 121 -2.29 -20.84 3.33
C ILE A 121 -1.67 -21.16 4.69
N VAL A 122 -1.60 -20.15 5.58
CA VAL A 122 -0.96 -20.25 6.89
C VAL A 122 -1.97 -19.96 8.00
N ASP A 123 -1.94 -20.78 9.04
CA ASP A 123 -2.60 -20.45 10.29
C ASP A 123 -1.63 -19.66 11.20
N PHE A 124 -1.80 -18.36 11.25
CA PHE A 124 -0.97 -17.48 12.07
C PHE A 124 -1.13 -17.67 13.59
N GLN A 125 -2.06 -18.52 14.03
CA GLN A 125 -2.22 -18.94 15.43
C GLN A 125 -1.48 -20.25 15.73
N ASN A 126 -1.02 -20.96 14.70
CA ASN A 126 -0.23 -22.17 14.83
C ASN A 126 1.27 -21.84 14.83
N GLU A 127 1.93 -22.01 16.00
CA GLU A 127 3.33 -21.62 16.14
C GLU A 127 4.28 -22.42 15.23
N ALA A 128 3.98 -23.68 14.92
CA ALA A 128 4.80 -24.47 14.01
C ALA A 128 4.70 -23.98 12.56
N GLU A 129 3.51 -23.59 12.11
CA GLU A 129 3.31 -22.99 10.79
C GLU A 129 3.98 -21.59 10.73
N LEU A 130 3.88 -20.83 11.81
CA LEU A 130 4.48 -19.50 11.91
C LEU A 130 6.03 -19.58 11.91
N GLU A 131 6.62 -20.57 12.57
CA GLU A 131 8.06 -20.80 12.55
C GLU A 131 8.54 -21.22 11.16
N SER A 132 7.81 -22.09 10.48
CA SER A 132 8.09 -22.46 9.10
C SER A 132 8.03 -21.24 8.17
N LEU A 133 7.05 -20.35 8.39
CA LEU A 133 6.93 -19.11 7.65
C LEU A 133 8.10 -18.15 7.92
N ARG A 134 8.57 -18.00 9.17
CA ARG A 134 9.76 -17.20 9.51
C ARG A 134 10.98 -17.69 8.73
N GLN A 135 11.18 -18.99 8.63
CA GLN A 135 12.28 -19.54 7.84
C GLN A 135 12.13 -19.22 6.36
N MET A 136 10.91 -19.35 5.79
CA MET A 136 10.66 -18.97 4.39
C MET A 136 10.93 -17.49 4.14
N ILE A 137 10.57 -16.61 5.09
CA ILE A 137 10.86 -15.18 4.99
C ILE A 137 12.37 -14.93 5.05
N CYS A 138 13.11 -15.64 5.90
CA CYS A 138 14.57 -15.52 5.95
C CYS A 138 15.23 -15.89 4.61
N ASP A 139 14.68 -16.87 3.90
CA ASP A 139 15.22 -17.40 2.64
C ASP A 139 14.69 -16.69 1.39
N ALA A 140 13.75 -15.75 1.54
CA ALA A 140 13.20 -14.98 0.43
C ALA A 140 14.14 -13.86 -0.01
N ASP A 141 14.24 -13.63 -1.31
CA ASP A 141 14.98 -12.51 -1.89
C ASP A 141 14.18 -11.20 -1.82
N ILE A 142 12.84 -11.31 -1.95
CA ILE A 142 11.92 -10.18 -1.93
C ILE A 142 10.74 -10.52 -1.02
N VAL A 143 10.41 -9.60 -0.11
CA VAL A 143 9.20 -9.67 0.72
C VAL A 143 8.33 -8.46 0.41
N ILE A 144 7.06 -8.71 0.08
CA ILE A 144 6.05 -7.65 -0.14
C ILE A 144 5.08 -7.66 1.03
N GLU A 145 5.17 -6.64 1.88
CA GLU A 145 4.30 -6.42 3.02
C GLU A 145 3.23 -5.37 2.67
N GLY A 146 1.97 -5.79 2.57
CA GLY A 146 0.83 -4.90 2.31
C GLY A 146 -0.07 -4.66 3.52
N SER A 147 0.31 -5.18 4.69
CA SER A 147 -0.43 -5.01 5.95
C SER A 147 0.05 -3.79 6.75
N ARG A 148 -0.75 -3.40 7.74
CA ARG A 148 -0.26 -2.41 8.71
C ARG A 148 0.97 -2.95 9.46
N PRO A 149 2.02 -2.15 9.65
CA PRO A 149 3.27 -2.61 10.25
C PRO A 149 3.10 -3.37 11.58
N ARG A 150 2.18 -2.92 12.43
CA ARG A 150 1.86 -3.56 13.72
C ARG A 150 1.38 -5.01 13.59
N ALA A 151 0.79 -5.40 12.47
CA ALA A 151 0.34 -6.78 12.29
C ALA A 151 1.52 -7.74 12.19
N PHE A 152 2.55 -7.37 11.45
CA PHE A 152 3.78 -8.16 11.32
C PHE A 152 4.61 -8.15 12.60
N GLU A 153 4.68 -7.01 13.29
CA GLU A 153 5.33 -6.89 14.61
C GLU A 153 4.69 -7.82 15.64
N ALA A 154 3.35 -7.87 15.69
CA ALA A 154 2.63 -8.74 16.62
C ALA A 154 2.87 -10.24 16.39
N LEU A 155 3.19 -10.63 15.15
CA LEU A 155 3.50 -12.02 14.76
C LEU A 155 5.01 -12.33 14.81
N GLY A 156 5.87 -11.34 15.07
CA GLY A 156 7.33 -11.51 15.04
C GLY A 156 7.87 -11.87 13.66
N ILE A 157 7.17 -11.46 12.59
CA ILE A 157 7.56 -11.65 11.19
C ILE A 157 7.85 -10.33 10.48
N ASP A 158 7.94 -9.23 11.22
CA ASP A 158 8.39 -7.95 10.69
C ASP A 158 9.88 -7.99 10.32
N ARG A 159 10.29 -7.05 9.46
CA ARG A 159 11.67 -6.98 8.96
C ARG A 159 12.72 -6.99 10.08
N ARG A 160 12.48 -6.32 11.19
CA ARG A 160 13.42 -6.23 12.31
C ARG A 160 13.58 -7.57 13.02
N SER A 161 12.47 -8.25 13.29
CA SER A 161 12.42 -9.56 13.92
C SER A 161 13.09 -10.62 13.05
N ILE A 162 12.78 -10.64 11.75
CA ILE A 162 13.39 -11.54 10.77
C ILE A 162 14.90 -11.29 10.65
N ARG A 163 15.30 -10.03 10.56
CA ARG A 163 16.72 -9.65 10.45
C ARG A 163 17.58 -10.18 11.59
N SER A 164 17.03 -10.28 12.80
CA SER A 164 17.76 -10.85 13.95
C SER A 164 18.01 -12.35 13.85
N GLN A 165 17.29 -13.05 13.00
CA GLN A 165 17.37 -14.50 12.77
C GLN A 165 18.18 -14.84 11.51
N GLN A 166 18.35 -13.88 10.61
CA GLN A 166 19.07 -14.07 9.35
C GLN A 166 20.59 -14.15 9.55
N THR A 167 21.25 -14.94 8.71
CA THR A 167 22.68 -14.82 8.49
C THR A 167 23.03 -13.49 7.83
N SER A 168 24.28 -13.06 7.96
CA SER A 168 24.73 -11.82 7.27
C SER A 168 24.51 -11.89 5.76
N ALA A 169 24.67 -13.05 5.14
CA ALA A 169 24.45 -13.24 3.71
C ALA A 169 22.97 -13.09 3.32
N GLN A 170 22.05 -13.67 4.07
CA GLN A 170 20.60 -13.54 3.84
C GLN A 170 20.18 -12.09 3.99
N HIS A 171 20.59 -11.44 5.07
CA HIS A 171 20.28 -10.06 5.33
C HIS A 171 20.73 -9.10 4.22
N HIS A 172 21.95 -9.28 3.69
CA HIS A 172 22.52 -8.41 2.65
C HIS A 172 21.92 -8.67 1.26
N ASN A 173 21.08 -9.67 1.08
CA ASN A 173 20.48 -10.02 -0.20
C ASN A 173 18.97 -9.81 -0.26
N GLN A 174 18.31 -9.48 0.85
CA GLN A 174 16.86 -9.33 0.89
C GLN A 174 16.39 -7.91 0.61
N LEU A 175 15.41 -7.76 -0.28
CA LEU A 175 14.67 -6.53 -0.51
C LEU A 175 13.28 -6.65 0.14
N TRP A 176 12.96 -5.73 1.05
CA TRP A 176 11.68 -5.66 1.72
C TRP A 176 10.88 -4.47 1.21
N LEU A 177 9.81 -4.73 0.45
CA LEU A 177 8.86 -3.72 0.01
C LEU A 177 7.74 -3.61 1.05
N SER A 178 7.66 -2.49 1.75
CA SER A 178 6.53 -2.15 2.61
C SER A 178 5.58 -1.24 1.85
N LEU A 179 4.41 -1.77 1.47
CA LEU A 179 3.40 -1.07 0.69
C LEU A 179 2.27 -0.62 1.63
N THR A 180 2.11 0.67 1.80
CA THR A 180 1.18 1.28 2.75
C THR A 180 0.32 2.35 2.10
N ALA A 181 -0.71 2.84 2.78
CA ALA A 181 -1.51 3.96 2.27
C ALA A 181 -0.71 5.27 2.26
N TYR A 182 -0.05 5.62 3.39
CA TYR A 182 0.58 6.92 3.60
C TYR A 182 2.04 6.87 4.04
N GLY A 183 2.71 5.74 3.92
CA GLY A 183 4.09 5.53 4.37
C GLY A 183 4.17 4.81 5.71
N ARG A 184 5.35 4.25 5.99
CA ARG A 184 5.61 3.41 7.17
C ARG A 184 5.93 4.23 8.43
N PHE A 185 6.34 5.48 8.26
CA PHE A 185 6.88 6.32 9.32
C PHE A 185 6.04 7.57 9.55
N GLY A 186 6.14 8.12 10.76
CA GLY A 186 5.46 9.36 11.14
C GLY A 186 4.01 9.17 11.56
N ALA A 187 3.30 10.27 11.75
CA ALA A 187 1.93 10.26 12.27
C ALA A 187 0.93 9.59 11.34
N ALA A 188 1.16 9.65 10.03
CA ALA A 188 0.26 9.07 9.03
C ALA A 188 0.42 7.54 8.87
N ALA A 189 1.46 6.92 9.45
CA ALA A 189 1.70 5.48 9.33
C ALA A 189 0.58 4.60 9.90
N ALA A 190 -0.20 5.14 10.83
CA ALA A 190 -1.34 4.44 11.42
C ALA A 190 -2.66 4.67 10.68
N TRP A 191 -2.70 5.58 9.69
CA TRP A 191 -3.92 5.89 8.97
C TRP A 191 -4.31 4.76 8.02
N VAL A 192 -5.61 4.51 7.96
CA VAL A 192 -6.19 3.58 6.98
C VAL A 192 -6.48 4.37 5.71
N GLY A 193 -6.18 3.79 4.56
CA GLY A 193 -6.52 4.35 3.27
C GLY A 193 -6.54 3.27 2.19
N PHE A 194 -7.33 3.52 1.15
CA PHE A 194 -7.49 2.70 -0.03
C PHE A 194 -7.29 3.55 -1.28
N GLY A 195 -7.37 2.96 -2.44
CA GLY A 195 -7.04 3.61 -3.70
C GLY A 195 -7.76 4.93 -3.97
N ASP A 196 -9.05 5.05 -3.63
CA ASP A 196 -9.84 6.24 -3.91
C ASP A 196 -9.58 7.39 -2.92
N ASP A 197 -9.67 7.12 -1.61
CA ASP A 197 -9.49 8.16 -0.60
C ASP A 197 -8.04 8.66 -0.57
N VAL A 198 -7.08 7.77 -0.80
CA VAL A 198 -5.66 8.15 -0.90
C VAL A 198 -5.38 8.96 -2.17
N ALA A 199 -5.97 8.59 -3.32
CA ALA A 199 -5.88 9.36 -4.56
C ALA A 199 -6.46 10.78 -4.37
N ALA A 200 -7.62 10.88 -3.74
CA ALA A 200 -8.25 12.16 -3.39
C ALA A 200 -7.33 13.03 -2.51
N SER A 201 -6.76 12.44 -1.48
CA SER A 201 -5.79 13.10 -0.61
C SER A 201 -4.56 13.60 -1.36
N ALA A 202 -4.04 12.80 -2.30
CA ALA A 202 -2.91 13.16 -3.13
C ALA A 202 -3.22 14.20 -4.22
N GLY A 203 -4.50 14.51 -4.45
CA GLY A 203 -4.94 15.48 -5.44
C GLY A 203 -5.33 14.89 -6.80
N VAL A 204 -5.38 13.57 -6.91
CA VAL A 204 -5.84 12.87 -8.12
C VAL A 204 -7.37 12.73 -8.05
N LEU A 205 -8.06 13.78 -8.50
CA LEU A 205 -9.51 13.90 -8.49
C LEU A 205 -9.99 14.51 -9.80
N ASP A 206 -11.14 14.06 -10.27
CA ASP A 206 -11.88 14.75 -11.31
C ASP A 206 -12.68 15.91 -10.70
N ARG A 207 -12.85 16.98 -11.48
CA ARG A 207 -13.67 18.12 -11.11
C ARG A 207 -14.88 18.16 -12.01
N SER A 208 -16.05 18.04 -11.42
CA SER A 208 -17.29 18.27 -12.14
C SER A 208 -17.52 19.76 -12.39
N SER A 209 -18.30 20.06 -13.43
CA SER A 209 -18.60 21.42 -13.85
C SER A 209 -19.39 22.23 -12.79
N ASP A 210 -20.07 21.57 -11.88
CA ASP A 210 -20.80 22.16 -10.73
C ASP A 210 -19.90 22.43 -9.51
N GLY A 211 -18.59 22.11 -9.61
CA GLY A 211 -17.61 22.33 -8.55
C GLY A 211 -17.48 21.15 -7.58
N GLY A 212 -18.18 20.05 -7.83
CA GLY A 212 -18.03 18.80 -7.09
C GLY A 212 -16.71 18.09 -7.39
N TYR A 213 -16.45 17.02 -6.66
CA TYR A 213 -15.32 16.13 -6.86
C TYR A 213 -15.81 14.74 -7.22
N GLY A 214 -15.15 14.10 -8.18
CA GLY A 214 -15.30 12.70 -8.53
C GLY A 214 -13.98 11.93 -8.38
N PHE A 215 -14.07 10.64 -8.24
CA PHE A 215 -12.88 9.78 -8.31
C PHE A 215 -12.46 9.59 -9.78
N VAL A 216 -11.15 9.51 -9.99
CA VAL A 216 -10.56 9.16 -11.29
C VAL A 216 -10.51 7.65 -11.40
N GLY A 217 -11.41 7.07 -12.19
CA GLY A 217 -11.49 5.61 -12.34
C GLY A 217 -11.98 4.91 -11.06
N ASP A 218 -11.42 3.74 -10.80
CA ASP A 218 -11.72 2.90 -9.64
C ASP A 218 -10.42 2.64 -8.87
N ALA A 219 -10.35 3.10 -7.63
CA ALA A 219 -9.21 2.95 -6.72
C ALA A 219 -7.85 3.27 -7.39
N ILE A 220 -7.76 4.35 -8.15
CA ILE A 220 -6.65 4.64 -9.09
C ILE A 220 -5.26 4.64 -8.42
N ALA A 221 -5.15 4.96 -7.12
CA ALA A 221 -3.86 4.92 -6.43
C ALA A 221 -3.31 3.49 -6.28
N ASP A 222 -4.18 2.46 -6.26
CA ASP A 222 -3.73 1.06 -6.18
C ASP A 222 -2.97 0.62 -7.44
N PRO A 223 -3.53 0.66 -8.66
CA PRO A 223 -2.79 0.27 -9.85
C PRO A 223 -1.57 1.16 -10.10
N LEU A 224 -1.63 2.46 -9.80
CA LEU A 224 -0.46 3.34 -9.88
C LEU A 224 0.66 2.88 -8.94
N ALA A 225 0.31 2.54 -7.70
CA ALA A 225 1.29 2.07 -6.72
C ALA A 225 1.84 0.70 -7.09
N GLY A 226 1.00 -0.24 -7.50
CA GLY A 226 1.44 -1.58 -7.90
C GLY A 226 2.42 -1.56 -9.06
N LEU A 227 2.13 -0.76 -10.10
CA LEU A 227 3.01 -0.58 -11.26
C LEU A 227 4.33 0.09 -10.88
N GLN A 228 4.28 1.22 -10.18
CA GLN A 228 5.47 1.97 -9.79
C GLN A 228 6.34 1.17 -8.80
N ALA A 229 5.73 0.44 -7.86
CA ALA A 229 6.44 -0.43 -6.93
C ALA A 229 7.20 -1.54 -7.67
N ALA A 230 6.57 -2.20 -8.64
CA ALA A 230 7.22 -3.21 -9.45
C ALA A 230 8.41 -2.65 -10.24
N LEU A 231 8.26 -1.46 -10.85
CA LEU A 231 9.35 -0.78 -11.55
C LEU A 231 10.48 -0.41 -10.60
N THR A 232 10.17 0.08 -9.40
CA THR A 232 11.18 0.44 -8.40
C THR A 232 11.92 -0.79 -7.88
N VAL A 233 11.20 -1.90 -7.64
CA VAL A 233 11.84 -3.18 -7.28
C VAL A 233 12.77 -3.64 -8.40
N LYS A 234 12.33 -3.61 -9.66
CA LYS A 234 13.18 -3.94 -10.82
C LYS A 234 14.42 -3.05 -10.88
N GLU A 235 14.29 -1.76 -10.64
CA GLU A 235 15.43 -0.84 -10.59
C GLU A 235 16.39 -1.18 -9.45
N CYS A 236 15.86 -1.45 -8.24
CA CYS A 236 16.68 -1.91 -7.12
C CYS A 236 17.47 -3.17 -7.46
N LEU A 237 16.82 -4.16 -8.10
CA LEU A 237 17.48 -5.39 -8.54
C LEU A 237 18.59 -5.11 -9.57
N THR A 238 18.31 -4.27 -10.57
CA THR A 238 19.28 -3.89 -11.62
C THR A 238 20.49 -3.15 -11.04
N ARG A 239 20.26 -2.29 -10.06
CA ARG A 239 21.31 -1.52 -9.36
C ARG A 239 21.93 -2.28 -8.18
N ASN A 240 21.55 -3.52 -7.99
CA ASN A 240 21.99 -4.37 -6.88
C ASN A 240 21.72 -3.75 -5.48
N LEU A 241 20.60 -3.04 -5.34
CA LEU A 241 20.15 -2.46 -4.08
C LEU A 241 19.25 -3.43 -3.33
N ARG A 242 19.42 -3.50 -2.02
CA ARG A 242 18.63 -4.31 -1.08
C ARG A 242 18.29 -3.48 0.15
N GLY A 243 17.45 -4.02 1.02
CA GLY A 243 17.05 -3.35 2.24
C GLY A 243 15.56 -3.06 2.30
N LEU A 244 15.15 -1.97 2.92
CA LEU A 244 13.75 -1.56 3.03
C LEU A 244 13.42 -0.51 1.97
N LEU A 245 12.38 -0.78 1.21
CA LEU A 245 11.73 0.16 0.31
C LEU A 245 10.37 0.54 0.92
N ASP A 246 10.26 1.76 1.43
CA ASP A 246 9.01 2.34 1.97
C ASP A 246 8.22 2.97 0.84
N PHE A 247 7.18 2.28 0.40
CA PHE A 247 6.36 2.69 -0.73
C PHE A 247 4.90 2.92 -0.30
N SER A 248 4.27 3.98 -0.79
CA SER A 248 2.88 4.26 -0.42
C SER A 248 2.00 4.61 -1.62
N LEU A 249 0.71 4.31 -1.49
CA LEU A 249 -0.32 4.70 -2.45
C LEU A 249 -0.30 6.22 -2.69
N PHE A 250 -0.17 6.99 -1.61
CA PHE A 250 -0.11 8.45 -1.69
C PHE A 250 1.10 8.94 -2.50
N ARG A 251 2.29 8.38 -2.24
CA ARG A 251 3.51 8.70 -3.01
C ARG A 251 3.32 8.40 -4.49
N ALA A 252 2.76 7.24 -4.80
CA ALA A 252 2.52 6.83 -6.19
C ALA A 252 1.56 7.79 -6.91
N ALA A 253 0.46 8.16 -6.26
CA ALA A 253 -0.51 9.11 -6.80
C ALA A 253 0.10 10.51 -7.00
N ARG A 254 0.92 10.99 -6.04
CA ARG A 254 1.64 12.27 -6.17
C ARG A 254 2.64 12.28 -7.31
N ILE A 255 3.44 11.22 -7.46
CA ILE A 255 4.40 11.09 -8.56
C ILE A 255 3.67 11.10 -9.91
N ALA A 256 2.54 10.38 -10.01
CA ALA A 256 1.74 10.36 -11.24
C ALA A 256 1.20 11.76 -11.57
N LEU A 257 0.63 12.47 -10.60
CA LEU A 257 0.11 13.83 -10.77
C LEU A 257 1.22 14.80 -11.22
N GLU A 258 2.35 14.83 -10.51
CA GLU A 258 3.50 15.69 -10.83
C GLU A 258 4.11 15.36 -12.21
N THR A 259 4.05 14.10 -12.63
CA THR A 259 4.50 13.68 -13.95
C THR A 259 3.58 14.22 -15.04
N VAL A 260 2.27 14.14 -14.85
CA VAL A 260 1.29 14.70 -15.78
C VAL A 260 1.45 16.22 -15.87
N GLU A 261 1.56 16.92 -14.73
CA GLU A 261 1.76 18.37 -14.68
C GLU A 261 2.99 18.80 -15.47
N ARG A 262 4.11 18.06 -15.34
CA ARG A 262 5.35 18.35 -16.11
C ARG A 262 5.22 18.09 -17.61
N LEU A 263 4.51 17.03 -18.00
CA LEU A 263 4.37 16.67 -19.41
C LEU A 263 3.48 17.63 -20.21
N TYR A 264 2.52 18.25 -19.55
CA TYR A 264 1.55 19.12 -20.22
C TYR A 264 1.85 20.62 -20.06
N ASP A 265 2.99 20.98 -19.44
CA ASP A 265 3.44 22.39 -19.23
C ASP A 265 2.35 23.32 -18.62
N SER A 266 1.35 22.70 -18.04
CA SER A 266 0.22 23.38 -17.41
C SER A 266 0.04 22.79 -16.02
N PRO A 267 0.32 23.55 -14.95
CA PRO A 267 -0.16 23.11 -13.65
C PRO A 267 -1.66 22.93 -13.79
N LEU A 268 -2.13 21.69 -13.59
CA LEU A 268 -3.56 21.41 -13.44
C LEU A 268 -4.08 22.44 -12.47
N ALA A 269 -4.94 23.35 -12.96
CA ALA A 269 -5.26 24.62 -12.32
C ALA A 269 -5.38 24.44 -10.80
N PRO A 270 -4.58 25.14 -10.00
CA PRO A 270 -4.59 24.95 -8.56
C PRO A 270 -6.02 25.16 -8.09
N LEU A 271 -6.49 24.25 -7.26
CA LEU A 271 -7.78 24.38 -6.61
C LEU A 271 -7.85 25.77 -6.02
N LYS A 272 -8.68 26.64 -6.61
CA LYS A 272 -9.01 27.90 -5.96
C LYS A 272 -9.45 27.53 -4.55
N LYS A 273 -8.69 28.02 -3.55
CA LYS A 273 -9.05 27.81 -2.14
C LYS A 273 -10.56 28.05 -2.03
N VAL A 274 -11.29 26.98 -1.79
CA VAL A 274 -12.72 27.11 -1.48
C VAL A 274 -12.74 27.93 -0.20
N ARG A 275 -13.08 29.20 -0.32
CA ARG A 275 -13.40 30.00 0.85
C ARG A 275 -14.63 29.35 1.45
N THR A 276 -14.41 28.53 2.48
CA THR A 276 -15.48 28.15 3.38
C THR A 276 -16.08 29.43 3.92
N ARG A 277 -17.24 29.81 3.42
CA ARG A 277 -18.09 30.72 4.18
C ARG A 277 -18.44 29.97 5.46
N CYS A 278 -17.97 30.55 6.55
CA CYS A 278 -18.43 30.18 7.90
C CYS A 278 -19.92 30.33 8.03
#